data_91429a34aa8ef7b7863f6d839c68ce26
#
_entry.id   91429a34aa8ef7b7863f6d839c68ce26
#
_cell.length_a   1.000
_cell.length_b   1.000
_cell.length_c   1.000
_cell.angle_alpha   90.00
_cell.angle_beta   90.00
_cell.angle_gamma   90.00
#
_symmetry.space_group_name_H-M   'P 1'
#
loop_
_entity.id
_entity.type
_entity.pdbx_description
1 polymer ?
#
loop_
_entity_poly.entity_id
_entity_poly.type
_entity_poly.pdbx_seq_one_letter_code
_entity_poly.pdbx_strand_id
1 'polypeptide(L)'
;IPPDRVASYGQIAALAGLPRGARQVARALRQAPDELGLPWHRVLAVSGRIAIPASSAGHRTQIRRLRAEGIVVVAGRVNMRVYRWVPRLDELLWGPLADLPADVRSD
;
A
#
# COMPACT_ATOMS: atom_id res chain seq x y z
N ILE A 1 -5.70 0.24 0.79
CA ILE A 1 -4.60 0.55 1.73
C ILE A 1 -5.02 1.74 2.56
N PRO A 2 -5.11 1.61 3.87
CA PRO A 2 -5.49 2.75 4.72
C PRO A 2 -4.41 3.83 4.76
N PRO A 3 -4.76 5.08 5.10
CA PRO A 3 -3.77 6.11 5.38
C PRO A 3 -2.80 5.63 6.47
N ASP A 4 -1.58 6.13 6.46
CA ASP A 4 -0.48 5.79 7.36
C ASP A 4 0.06 4.36 7.20
N ARG A 5 -0.35 3.65 6.15
CA ARG A 5 0.18 2.32 5.81
C ARG A 5 0.64 2.29 4.36
N VAL A 6 1.54 1.36 4.07
CA VAL A 6 2.07 1.17 2.71
C VAL A 6 2.02 -0.31 2.34
N ALA A 7 2.05 -0.58 1.04
CA ALA A 7 2.10 -1.95 0.52
C ALA A 7 3.14 -2.02 -0.59
N SER A 8 3.64 -3.22 -0.87
CA SER A 8 4.50 -3.41 -2.02
C SER A 8 3.68 -3.71 -3.27
N TYR A 9 4.26 -3.46 -4.43
CA TYR A 9 3.63 -3.83 -5.70
C TYR A 9 3.30 -5.33 -5.75
N GLY A 10 4.22 -6.17 -5.23
CA GLY A 10 3.98 -7.61 -5.17
C GLY A 10 2.84 -7.99 -4.24
N GLN A 11 2.70 -7.31 -3.12
CA GLN A 11 1.59 -7.55 -2.19
C GLN A 11 0.25 -7.23 -2.85
N ILE A 12 0.15 -6.10 -3.54
CA ILE A 12 -1.07 -5.72 -4.26
C ILE A 12 -1.37 -6.72 -5.36
N ALA A 13 -0.34 -7.14 -6.11
CA ALA A 13 -0.51 -8.14 -7.15
C ALA A 13 -1.05 -9.46 -6.60
N ALA A 14 -0.52 -9.93 -5.47
CA ALA A 14 -1.00 -11.15 -4.83
C ALA A 14 -2.46 -11.03 -4.42
N LEU A 15 -2.85 -9.90 -3.83
CA LEU A 15 -4.24 -9.65 -3.45
C LEU A 15 -5.18 -9.61 -4.66
N ALA A 16 -4.68 -9.18 -5.81
CA ALA A 16 -5.44 -9.15 -7.06
C ALA A 16 -5.45 -10.47 -7.80
N GLY A 17 -4.84 -11.53 -7.25
CA GLY A 17 -4.76 -12.83 -7.92
C GLY A 17 -3.70 -12.90 -8.99
N LEU A 18 -2.70 -12.03 -8.96
CA LEU A 18 -1.61 -11.95 -9.95
C LEU A 18 -0.27 -12.14 -9.25
N PRO A 19 0.09 -13.37 -8.81
CA PRO A 19 1.25 -13.58 -7.94
C PRO A 19 2.60 -13.14 -8.51
N ARG A 20 2.71 -12.95 -9.84
CA ARG A 20 3.91 -12.41 -10.48
C ARG A 20 3.61 -11.09 -11.18
N GLY A 21 2.59 -10.38 -10.73
CA GLY A 21 2.06 -9.23 -11.41
C GLY A 21 2.53 -7.87 -10.89
N ALA A 22 3.64 -7.79 -10.13
CA ALA A 22 4.11 -6.53 -9.59
C ALA A 22 4.31 -5.45 -10.67
N ARG A 23 4.87 -5.83 -11.83
CA ARG A 23 5.07 -4.90 -12.95
C ARG A 23 3.74 -4.46 -13.55
N GLN A 24 2.75 -5.36 -13.61
CA GLN A 24 1.42 -5.05 -14.12
C GLN A 24 0.73 -4.05 -13.20
N VAL A 25 0.85 -4.22 -11.88
CA VAL A 25 0.32 -3.29 -10.89
C VAL A 25 0.97 -1.92 -11.05
N ALA A 26 2.29 -1.88 -11.15
CA ALA A 26 3.01 -0.62 -11.32
C ALA A 26 2.56 0.11 -12.59
N ARG A 27 2.40 -0.61 -13.69
CA ARG A 27 1.93 -0.04 -14.96
C ARG A 27 0.51 0.48 -14.83
N ALA A 28 -0.38 -0.30 -14.21
CA ALA A 28 -1.77 0.10 -14.04
C ALA A 28 -1.89 1.37 -13.20
N LEU A 29 -1.10 1.48 -12.13
CA LEU A 29 -1.11 2.67 -11.29
C LEU A 29 -0.60 3.91 -12.04
N ARG A 30 0.43 3.74 -12.87
CA ARG A 30 0.94 4.86 -13.68
C ARG A 30 -0.02 5.33 -14.74
N GLN A 31 -0.83 4.41 -15.29
CA GLN A 31 -1.77 4.70 -16.38
C GLN A 31 -3.15 5.10 -15.88
N ALA A 32 -3.42 4.93 -14.59
CA ALA A 32 -4.73 5.24 -14.04
C ALA A 32 -4.99 6.76 -14.09
N PRO A 33 -6.19 7.17 -14.51
CA PRO A 33 -6.55 8.59 -14.48
C PRO A 33 -6.55 9.14 -13.06
N ASP A 34 -6.17 10.40 -12.90
CA ASP A 34 -6.15 11.08 -11.61
C ASP A 34 -7.53 11.11 -10.95
N GLU A 35 -8.60 11.12 -11.76
CA GLU A 35 -9.98 11.15 -11.28
C GLU A 35 -10.34 9.92 -10.44
N LEU A 36 -9.63 8.80 -10.62
CA LEU A 36 -9.88 7.61 -9.82
C LEU A 36 -9.41 7.75 -8.38
N GLY A 37 -8.53 8.70 -8.11
CA GLY A 37 -8.05 8.94 -6.74
C GLY A 37 -7.33 7.76 -6.12
N LEU A 38 -6.65 6.92 -6.91
CA LEU A 38 -5.97 5.74 -6.41
C LEU A 38 -4.81 6.14 -5.50
N PRO A 39 -4.59 5.41 -4.39
CA PRO A 39 -3.52 5.72 -3.44
C PRO A 39 -2.17 5.19 -3.91
N TRP A 40 -1.75 5.57 -5.12
CA TRP A 40 -0.51 5.10 -5.72
C TRP A 40 0.73 5.43 -4.87
N HIS A 41 0.67 6.52 -4.11
CA HIS A 41 1.78 6.95 -3.26
C HIS A 41 2.04 5.95 -2.12
N ARG A 42 1.08 5.10 -1.76
CA ARG A 42 1.22 4.10 -0.71
C ARG A 42 1.80 2.78 -1.22
N VAL A 43 2.14 2.70 -2.51
CA VAL A 43 2.66 1.46 -3.11
C VAL A 43 4.15 1.65 -3.41
N LEU A 44 4.97 0.74 -2.87
CA LEU A 44 6.43 0.83 -2.90
C LEU A 44 7.03 -0.49 -3.38
N ALA A 45 8.34 -0.48 -3.63
CA ALA A 45 9.06 -1.73 -3.84
C ALA A 45 9.05 -2.55 -2.53
N VAL A 46 9.26 -3.85 -2.63
CA VAL A 46 9.23 -4.75 -1.47
C VAL A 46 10.22 -4.34 -0.38
N SER A 47 11.31 -3.70 -0.75
CA SER A 47 12.33 -3.20 0.19
C SER A 47 11.90 -1.92 0.92
N GLY A 48 10.76 -1.34 0.56
CA GLY A 48 10.33 -0.04 1.05
C GLY A 48 10.84 1.14 0.24
N ARG A 49 11.59 0.87 -0.84
CA ARG A 49 12.14 1.92 -1.68
C ARG A 49 11.06 2.48 -2.60
N ILE A 50 11.09 3.80 -2.78
CA ILE A 50 10.28 4.46 -3.79
C ILE A 50 10.80 4.07 -5.16
N ALA A 51 9.94 3.44 -5.98
CA ALA A 51 10.35 2.91 -7.27
C ALA A 51 10.47 3.98 -8.37
N ILE A 52 9.77 5.11 -8.22
CA ILE A 52 9.83 6.20 -9.18
C ILE A 52 11.22 6.84 -9.11
N PRO A 53 11.86 7.14 -10.27
CA PRO A 53 13.19 7.74 -10.25
C PRO A 53 13.27 9.02 -9.44
N ALA A 54 14.34 9.16 -8.67
CA ALA A 54 14.54 10.31 -7.77
C ALA A 54 14.56 11.66 -8.50
N SER A 55 14.89 11.65 -9.78
CA SER A 55 14.93 12.87 -10.60
C SER A 55 13.53 13.34 -11.05
N SER A 56 12.51 12.51 -10.88
CA SER A 56 11.17 12.85 -11.38
C SER A 56 10.34 13.61 -10.34
N ALA A 57 9.41 14.42 -10.83
CA ALA A 57 8.48 15.14 -9.98
C ALA A 57 7.59 14.19 -9.19
N GLY A 58 7.25 13.01 -9.77
CA GLY A 58 6.44 12.01 -9.10
C GLY A 58 7.09 11.47 -7.84
N HIS A 59 8.42 11.32 -7.83
CA HIS A 59 9.17 10.88 -6.66
C HIS A 59 8.98 11.87 -5.49
N ARG A 60 9.14 13.15 -5.77
CA ARG A 60 8.95 14.19 -4.75
C ARG A 60 7.52 14.27 -4.25
N THR A 61 6.56 14.11 -5.17
CA THR A 61 5.15 14.10 -4.82
C THR A 61 4.83 12.93 -3.91
N GLN A 62 5.38 11.75 -4.21
CA GLN A 62 5.16 10.55 -3.39
C GLN A 62 5.69 10.75 -1.97
N ILE A 63 6.90 11.28 -1.82
CA ILE A 63 7.50 11.57 -0.52
C ILE A 63 6.61 12.54 0.26
N ARG A 64 6.17 13.62 -0.38
CA ARG A 64 5.33 14.63 0.27
C ARG A 64 4.03 14.03 0.77
N ARG A 65 3.38 13.20 -0.04
CA ARG A 65 2.11 12.57 0.34
C ARG A 65 2.28 11.56 1.47
N LEU A 66 3.37 10.77 1.44
CA LEU A 66 3.66 9.83 2.52
C LEU A 66 3.92 10.57 3.84
N ARG A 67 4.72 11.63 3.79
CA ARG A 67 5.01 12.44 4.99
C ARG A 67 3.78 13.13 5.53
N ALA A 68 2.87 13.54 4.66
CA ALA A 68 1.60 14.14 5.08
C ALA A 68 0.73 13.14 5.87
N GLU A 69 0.91 11.84 5.65
CA GLU A 69 0.22 10.79 6.39
C GLU A 69 0.99 10.33 7.64
N GLY A 70 2.06 11.01 8.00
CA GLY A 70 2.87 10.67 9.17
C GLY A 70 3.87 9.56 8.94
N ILE A 71 4.10 9.14 7.69
CA ILE A 71 5.05 8.11 7.36
C ILE A 71 6.44 8.71 7.24
N VAL A 72 7.41 8.13 7.95
CA VAL A 72 8.80 8.58 7.90
C VAL A 72 9.46 8.05 6.64
N VAL A 73 9.98 8.97 5.80
CA VAL A 73 10.70 8.63 4.57
C VAL A 73 12.13 9.15 4.70
N VAL A 74 13.12 8.26 4.61
CA VAL A 74 14.53 8.59 4.72
C VAL A 74 15.27 8.02 3.52
N ALA A 75 15.99 8.87 2.79
CA ALA A 75 16.76 8.45 1.61
C ALA A 75 15.91 7.65 0.60
N GLY A 76 14.67 8.08 0.39
CA GLY A 76 13.76 7.43 -0.54
C GLY A 76 13.23 6.06 -0.10
N ARG A 77 13.30 5.77 1.20
CA ARG A 77 12.86 4.48 1.76
C ARG A 77 11.93 4.66 2.94
N VAL A 78 11.00 3.72 3.05
CA VAL A 78 10.07 3.59 4.17
C VAL A 78 10.39 2.30 4.91
N ASN A 79 10.30 2.31 6.23
CA ASN A 79 10.51 1.11 7.04
C ASN A 79 9.28 0.21 6.94
N MET A 80 9.38 -0.86 6.14
CA MET A 80 8.27 -1.77 5.91
C MET A 80 7.86 -2.53 7.16
N ARG A 81 8.75 -2.70 8.14
CA ARG A 81 8.39 -3.36 9.41
C ARG A 81 7.41 -2.52 10.21
N VAL A 82 7.47 -1.20 10.07
CA VAL A 82 6.63 -0.27 10.83
C VAL A 82 5.33 0.02 10.09
N TYR A 83 5.42 0.28 8.77
CA TYR A 83 4.30 0.86 8.02
C TYR A 83 3.59 -0.10 7.09
N ARG A 84 4.08 -1.33 6.92
CA ARG A 84 3.46 -2.27 5.99
C ARG A 84 2.04 -2.61 6.40
N TRP A 85 1.13 -2.50 5.44
CA TRP A 85 -0.26 -2.90 5.63
C TRP A 85 -0.36 -4.43 5.71
N VAL A 86 -1.12 -4.92 6.68
CA VAL A 86 -1.36 -6.35 6.86
C VAL A 86 -2.88 -6.58 6.80
N PRO A 87 -3.45 -6.71 5.59
CA PRO A 87 -4.90 -6.77 5.41
C PRO A 87 -5.55 -7.92 6.16
N ARG A 88 -4.86 -9.06 6.26
CA ARG A 88 -5.39 -10.21 6.98
C ARG A 88 -5.62 -9.90 8.47
N LEU A 89 -4.71 -9.16 9.06
CA LEU A 89 -4.87 -8.74 10.45
C LEU A 89 -6.03 -7.76 10.59
N ASP A 90 -6.14 -6.82 9.65
CA ASP A 90 -7.26 -5.88 9.62
C ASP A 90 -8.59 -6.61 9.49
N GLU A 91 -8.67 -7.64 8.66
CA GLU A 91 -9.87 -8.45 8.52
C GLU A 91 -10.24 -9.14 9.83
N LEU A 92 -9.27 -9.67 10.56
CA LEU A 92 -9.52 -10.34 11.82
C LEU A 92 -9.99 -9.38 12.91
N LEU A 93 -9.46 -8.15 12.92
CA LEU A 93 -9.75 -7.18 13.95
C LEU A 93 -10.98 -6.32 13.60
N TRP A 94 -11.14 -5.92 12.35
CA TRP A 94 -12.10 -4.88 11.96
C TRP A 94 -12.95 -5.25 10.75
N GLY A 95 -12.65 -6.38 10.08
CA GLY A 95 -13.30 -6.80 8.85
C GLY A 95 -14.53 -7.68 9.09
N PRO A 96 -14.87 -8.56 8.14
CA PRO A 96 -16.09 -9.34 8.17
C PRO A 96 -16.31 -10.17 9.44
N LEU A 97 -15.22 -10.66 10.06
CA LEU A 97 -15.35 -11.42 11.30
C LEU A 97 -15.87 -10.59 12.45
N ALA A 98 -15.55 -9.30 12.47
CA ALA A 98 -16.03 -8.39 13.51
C ALA A 98 -17.53 -8.13 13.40
N ASP A 99 -18.11 -8.30 12.20
CA ASP A 99 -19.53 -8.07 11.94
C ASP A 99 -20.37 -9.32 12.13
N LEU A 100 -19.74 -10.47 12.39
CA LEU A 100 -20.48 -11.70 12.66
C LEU A 100 -21.17 -11.65 14.02
N PRO A 101 -22.31 -12.36 14.19
CA PRO A 101 -22.95 -12.49 15.49
C PRO A 101 -21.97 -13.05 16.53
N ALA A 102 -22.15 -12.63 17.78
CA ALA A 102 -21.24 -13.01 18.87
C ALA A 102 -21.15 -14.52 19.06
N ASP A 103 -22.24 -15.25 18.88
CA ASP A 103 -22.26 -16.70 18.98
C ASP A 103 -21.41 -17.39 17.92
N VAL A 104 -21.37 -16.82 16.72
CA VAL A 104 -20.50 -17.32 15.65
C VAL A 104 -19.04 -17.00 15.94
N ARG A 105 -18.76 -15.81 16.45
CA ARG A 105 -17.40 -15.39 16.73
C ARG A 105 -16.78 -16.10 17.92
N SER A 106 -17.56 -16.55 18.86
CA SER A 106 -17.07 -17.21 20.05
C SER A 106 -16.76 -18.70 19.82
N ASP A 107 -17.15 -19.22 18.70
CA ASP A 107 -16.81 -20.58 18.32
C ASP A 107 -15.44 -20.65 17.70
#